data_4bd838a728c58a9cb95a3f84903d5dad
#
_entry.id   4bd838a728c58a9cb95a3f84903d5dad
#
_cell.length_a   1.000
_cell.length_b   1.000
_cell.length_c   1.000
_cell.angle_alpha   90.00
_cell.angle_beta   90.00
_cell.angle_gamma   90.00
#
_symmetry.space_group_name_H-M   'P 1'
#
loop_
_entity.id
_entity.type
_entity.pdbx_description
1 polymer ?
#
loop_
_entity_poly.entity_id
_entity_poly.type
_entity_poly.pdbx_seq_one_letter_code
_entity_poly.pdbx_strand_id
1 'polypeptide(L)'
;MSPWERLELEELLSEPVRLVRERVRTHTGRELTYIYRPGPVAASFVLPVTPRGTGLFIRQYRHPTGKFLLEVPAGKVDAGESPEEAARRELLEEVGAEAGGLIPLPPFHPQPSFTAVVFHPFLALEARVVAEPRLEDGELLEVVELPLKEAYALLEGGEIQDASTALTLFYARPHLLKLDLL
;
A
#
# COMPACT_ATOMS: atom_id res chain seq x y z
N MET A 1 7.45 10.31 -23.41
CA MET A 1 6.83 9.59 -24.55
C MET A 1 7.21 8.12 -24.43
N SER A 2 6.29 7.19 -24.72
CA SER A 2 6.61 5.75 -24.79
C SER A 2 7.61 5.50 -25.92
N PRO A 3 8.64 4.67 -25.71
CA PRO A 3 9.54 4.26 -26.77
C PRO A 3 8.89 3.26 -27.75
N TRP A 4 7.67 2.83 -27.48
CA TRP A 4 6.89 1.89 -28.27
C TRP A 4 5.63 2.54 -28.83
N GLU A 5 5.27 2.16 -30.06
CA GLU A 5 4.07 2.61 -30.76
C GLU A 5 2.86 1.81 -30.30
N ARG A 6 1.78 2.49 -29.86
CA ARG A 6 0.50 1.86 -29.57
C ARG A 6 -0.22 1.58 -30.89
N LEU A 7 -0.57 0.33 -31.14
CA LEU A 7 -1.31 -0.10 -32.33
C LEU A 7 -2.80 -0.22 -32.06
N GLU A 8 -3.16 -0.78 -30.90
CA GLU A 8 -4.55 -1.05 -30.55
C GLU A 8 -4.72 -1.07 -29.03
N LEU A 9 -5.84 -0.57 -28.54
CA LEU A 9 -6.23 -0.64 -27.14
C LEU A 9 -7.67 -1.12 -27.05
N GLU A 10 -7.90 -2.18 -26.30
CA GLU A 10 -9.22 -2.76 -26.02
C GLU A 10 -9.43 -2.82 -24.51
N GLU A 11 -10.60 -2.35 -24.05
CA GLU A 11 -11.02 -2.53 -22.67
C GLU A 11 -11.62 -3.93 -22.49
N LEU A 12 -11.01 -4.75 -21.62
CA LEU A 12 -11.48 -6.11 -21.33
C LEU A 12 -12.48 -6.14 -20.19
N LEU A 13 -12.28 -5.25 -19.20
CA LEU A 13 -13.09 -5.16 -17.99
C LEU A 13 -13.07 -3.72 -17.50
N SER A 14 -14.23 -3.17 -17.13
CA SER A 14 -14.37 -1.82 -16.55
C SER A 14 -14.49 -1.86 -15.02
N GLU A 15 -15.18 -2.85 -14.49
CA GLU A 15 -15.46 -3.01 -13.06
C GLU A 15 -15.31 -4.47 -12.61
N PRO A 16 -14.97 -4.73 -11.34
CA PRO A 16 -14.57 -3.79 -10.27
C PRO A 16 -13.16 -3.22 -10.46
N VAL A 17 -12.37 -3.79 -11.38
CA VAL A 17 -11.01 -3.38 -11.71
C VAL A 17 -10.91 -3.22 -13.21
N ARG A 18 -10.49 -2.04 -13.66
CA ARG A 18 -10.27 -1.81 -15.09
C ARG A 18 -9.08 -2.62 -15.58
N LEU A 19 -9.28 -3.43 -16.64
CA LEU A 19 -8.24 -4.17 -17.35
C LEU A 19 -8.31 -3.84 -18.84
N VAL A 20 -7.14 -3.68 -19.46
CA VAL A 20 -7.02 -3.43 -20.89
C VAL A 20 -6.10 -4.44 -21.55
N ARG A 21 -6.38 -4.72 -22.84
CA ARG A 21 -5.46 -5.39 -23.76
C ARG A 21 -4.88 -4.32 -24.68
N GLU A 22 -3.58 -4.23 -24.76
CA GLU A 22 -2.87 -3.28 -25.63
C GLU A 22 -1.92 -4.02 -26.56
N ARG A 23 -2.01 -3.76 -27.85
CA ARG A 23 -1.04 -4.24 -28.82
C ARG A 23 -0.08 -3.10 -29.15
N VAL A 24 1.20 -3.38 -29.03
CA VAL A 24 2.27 -2.39 -29.23
C VAL A 24 3.31 -2.91 -30.21
N ARG A 25 3.97 -1.98 -30.93
CA ARG A 25 5.17 -2.26 -31.71
C ARG A 25 6.39 -1.72 -30.98
N THR A 26 7.36 -2.61 -30.71
CA THR A 26 8.60 -2.26 -30.01
C THR A 26 9.53 -1.46 -30.94
N HIS A 27 10.60 -0.90 -30.38
CA HIS A 27 11.67 -0.21 -31.13
C HIS A 27 12.39 -1.13 -32.14
N THR A 28 12.29 -2.46 -32.01
CA THR A 28 12.84 -3.44 -32.96
C THR A 28 11.86 -3.85 -34.06
N GLY A 29 10.63 -3.27 -34.06
CA GLY A 29 9.56 -3.60 -35.00
C GLY A 29 8.72 -4.84 -34.60
N ARG A 30 9.04 -5.51 -33.50
CA ARG A 30 8.26 -6.67 -33.02
C ARG A 30 6.94 -6.21 -32.39
N GLU A 31 5.86 -6.89 -32.73
CA GLU A 31 4.54 -6.68 -32.08
C GLU A 31 4.39 -7.56 -30.84
N LEU A 32 3.88 -6.98 -29.77
CA LEU A 32 3.60 -7.63 -28.50
C LEU A 32 2.21 -7.25 -28.02
N THR A 33 1.60 -8.14 -27.24
CA THR A 33 0.31 -7.89 -26.59
C THR A 33 0.51 -7.89 -25.08
N TYR A 34 0.01 -6.84 -24.43
CA TYR A 34 -0.03 -6.70 -22.98
C TYR A 34 -1.47 -6.76 -22.49
N ILE A 35 -1.67 -7.38 -21.32
CA ILE A 35 -2.89 -7.24 -20.53
C ILE A 35 -2.46 -6.66 -19.19
N TYR A 36 -3.02 -5.51 -18.83
CA TYR A 36 -2.60 -4.80 -17.63
C TYR A 36 -3.70 -3.91 -17.06
N ARG A 37 -3.53 -3.50 -15.79
CA ARG A 37 -4.34 -2.48 -15.12
C ARG A 37 -3.76 -1.10 -15.43
N PRO A 38 -4.44 -0.25 -16.22
CA PRO A 38 -3.93 1.08 -16.54
C PRO A 38 -4.04 2.05 -15.37
N GLY A 39 -3.23 3.10 -15.40
CA GLY A 39 -3.32 4.24 -14.49
C GLY A 39 -4.23 5.37 -15.02
N PRO A 40 -4.36 6.47 -14.25
CA PRO A 40 -3.74 6.66 -12.94
C PRO A 40 -4.54 5.96 -11.83
N VAL A 41 -3.88 5.22 -10.99
CA VAL A 41 -4.44 4.65 -9.76
C VAL A 41 -3.34 4.73 -8.70
N ALA A 42 -3.69 5.18 -7.51
CA ALA A 42 -2.77 5.25 -6.38
C ALA A 42 -3.40 4.60 -5.15
N ALA A 43 -2.55 4.14 -4.24
CA ALA A 43 -2.95 3.71 -2.91
C ALA A 43 -1.94 4.24 -1.88
N SER A 44 -2.40 4.49 -0.68
CA SER A 44 -1.58 4.92 0.43
C SER A 44 -1.43 3.80 1.45
N PHE A 45 -0.25 3.74 2.05
CA PHE A 45 0.13 2.79 3.08
C PHE A 45 0.68 3.58 4.26
N VAL A 46 0.30 3.25 5.48
CA VAL A 46 0.75 4.01 6.64
C VAL A 46 1.26 3.08 7.73
N LEU A 47 2.50 3.29 8.18
CA LEU A 47 3.03 2.66 9.38
C LEU A 47 2.76 3.58 10.59
N PRO A 48 1.73 3.33 11.39
CA PRO A 48 1.43 4.14 12.56
C PRO A 48 2.31 3.70 13.74
N VAL A 49 3.01 4.65 14.34
CA VAL A 49 3.85 4.43 15.50
C VAL A 49 3.30 5.22 16.68
N THR A 50 2.98 4.52 17.75
CA THR A 50 2.45 5.10 18.97
C THR A 50 3.53 5.80 19.79
N PRO A 51 3.19 6.69 20.73
CA PRO A 51 4.14 7.29 21.66
C PRO A 51 4.92 6.27 22.52
N ARG A 52 4.44 5.00 22.57
CA ARG A 52 5.11 3.91 23.30
C ARG A 52 6.15 3.18 22.47
N GLY A 53 6.34 3.56 21.20
CA GLY A 53 7.26 2.87 20.28
C GLY A 53 6.72 1.54 19.75
N THR A 54 5.40 1.36 19.74
CA THR A 54 4.73 0.22 19.10
C THR A 54 4.16 0.63 17.75
N GLY A 55 4.07 -0.31 16.81
CA GLY A 55 3.36 -0.14 15.54
C GLY A 55 1.93 -0.67 15.62
N LEU A 56 1.00 0.02 14.97
CA LEU A 56 -0.36 -0.46 14.78
C LEU A 56 -0.46 -1.11 13.40
N PHE A 57 -0.70 -2.40 13.38
CA PHE A 57 -0.85 -3.21 12.17
C PHE A 57 -2.28 -3.71 12.05
N ILE A 58 -2.61 -4.28 10.90
CA ILE A 58 -3.85 -5.01 10.67
C ILE A 58 -3.52 -6.44 10.26
N ARG A 59 -4.33 -7.40 10.69
CA ARG A 59 -4.33 -8.75 10.16
C ARG A 59 -5.55 -8.91 9.28
N GLN A 60 -5.35 -8.78 7.97
CA GLN A 60 -6.42 -8.71 6.99
C GLN A 60 -6.52 -9.97 6.15
N TYR A 61 -7.75 -10.46 5.93
CA TYR A 61 -8.00 -11.55 4.98
C TYR A 61 -7.90 -11.05 3.53
N ARG A 62 -7.03 -11.68 2.76
CA ARG A 62 -6.84 -11.40 1.33
C ARG A 62 -7.34 -12.58 0.51
N HIS A 63 -8.55 -12.45 -0.05
CA HIS A 63 -9.23 -13.51 -0.80
C HIS A 63 -8.37 -14.16 -1.89
N PRO A 64 -7.61 -13.42 -2.74
CA PRO A 64 -6.78 -14.04 -3.78
C PRO A 64 -5.68 -14.97 -3.24
N THR A 65 -5.21 -14.74 -2.02
CA THR A 65 -4.21 -15.60 -1.36
C THR A 65 -4.83 -16.68 -0.49
N GLY A 66 -6.10 -16.53 -0.11
CA GLY A 66 -6.79 -17.37 0.84
C GLY A 66 -6.23 -17.29 2.27
N LYS A 67 -5.53 -16.21 2.62
CA LYS A 67 -4.79 -16.06 3.88
C LYS A 67 -5.12 -14.75 4.60
N PHE A 68 -4.93 -14.77 5.92
CA PHE A 68 -4.74 -13.55 6.69
C PHE A 68 -3.28 -13.12 6.62
N LEU A 69 -3.03 -11.88 6.23
CA LEU A 69 -1.70 -11.28 6.16
C LEU A 69 -1.56 -10.19 7.21
N LEU A 70 -0.35 -10.05 7.77
CA LEU A 70 -0.02 -8.92 8.64
C LEU A 70 0.41 -7.76 7.74
N GLU A 71 -0.33 -6.67 7.81
CA GLU A 71 -0.17 -5.52 6.92
C GLU A 71 -0.16 -4.22 7.71
N VAL A 72 0.37 -3.15 7.11
CA VAL A 72 0.10 -1.78 7.58
C VAL A 72 -1.24 -1.33 7.02
N PRO A 73 -2.01 -0.46 7.72
CA PRO A 73 -3.24 0.14 7.20
C PRO A 73 -3.03 0.76 5.82
N ALA A 74 -3.97 0.50 4.90
CA ALA A 74 -3.79 0.92 3.50
C ALA A 74 -5.09 0.93 2.71
N GLY A 75 -5.24 1.92 1.84
CA GLY A 75 -6.33 1.94 0.90
C GLY A 75 -6.09 2.80 -0.33
N LYS A 76 -7.09 2.82 -1.19
CA LYS A 76 -7.06 3.56 -2.45
C LYS A 76 -7.12 5.06 -2.20
N VAL A 77 -6.36 5.81 -2.97
CA VAL A 77 -6.51 7.29 -3.04
C VAL A 77 -7.73 7.61 -3.90
N ASP A 78 -8.71 8.27 -3.31
CA ASP A 78 -9.94 8.64 -3.99
C ASP A 78 -9.78 9.84 -4.92
N ALA A 79 -10.78 10.06 -5.78
CA ALA A 79 -10.76 11.18 -6.72
C ALA A 79 -10.77 12.53 -5.97
N GLY A 80 -9.74 13.33 -6.18
CA GLY A 80 -9.58 14.63 -5.53
C GLY A 80 -8.87 14.59 -4.18
N GLU A 81 -8.55 13.40 -3.69
CA GLU A 81 -7.79 13.18 -2.46
C GLU A 81 -6.29 13.16 -2.75
N SER A 82 -5.49 13.71 -1.88
CA SER A 82 -4.03 13.51 -1.90
C SER A 82 -3.65 12.17 -1.25
N PRO A 83 -2.47 11.61 -1.55
CA PRO A 83 -2.02 10.39 -0.87
C PRO A 83 -1.90 10.54 0.66
N GLU A 84 -1.58 11.72 1.17
CA GLU A 84 -1.52 11.98 2.61
C GLU A 84 -2.92 11.98 3.25
N GLU A 85 -3.91 12.59 2.59
CA GLU A 85 -5.30 12.57 3.06
C GLU A 85 -5.83 11.13 3.09
N ALA A 86 -5.57 10.33 2.04
CA ALA A 86 -5.91 8.91 2.01
C ALA A 86 -5.26 8.14 3.18
N ALA A 87 -3.96 8.34 3.44
CA ALA A 87 -3.27 7.69 4.55
C ALA A 87 -3.89 8.02 5.92
N ARG A 88 -4.34 9.27 6.13
CA ARG A 88 -5.03 9.68 7.37
C ARG A 88 -6.41 9.06 7.49
N ARG A 89 -7.17 9.02 6.39
CA ARG A 89 -8.50 8.43 6.33
C ARG A 89 -8.44 6.93 6.64
N GLU A 90 -7.57 6.19 5.93
CA GLU A 90 -7.40 4.74 6.15
C GLU A 90 -6.92 4.42 7.57
N LEU A 91 -6.00 5.21 8.13
CA LEU A 91 -5.58 5.05 9.53
C LEU A 91 -6.76 5.18 10.50
N LEU A 92 -7.67 6.12 10.25
CA LEU A 92 -8.85 6.31 11.09
C LEU A 92 -9.89 5.19 10.85
N GLU A 93 -10.13 4.80 9.60
CA GLU A 93 -11.14 3.80 9.23
C GLU A 93 -10.74 2.39 9.67
N GLU A 94 -9.54 1.93 9.34
CA GLU A 94 -9.10 0.56 9.62
C GLU A 94 -8.58 0.34 11.05
N VAL A 95 -8.03 1.38 11.69
CA VAL A 95 -7.39 1.28 13.02
C VAL A 95 -8.09 2.11 14.09
N GLY A 96 -8.93 3.06 13.70
CA GLY A 96 -9.53 4.03 14.63
C GLY A 96 -8.51 5.01 15.21
N ALA A 97 -7.39 5.25 14.53
CA ALA A 97 -6.30 6.08 15.05
C ALA A 97 -6.08 7.37 14.24
N GLU A 98 -5.58 8.38 14.93
CA GLU A 98 -5.05 9.62 14.35
C GLU A 98 -3.56 9.74 14.65
N ALA A 99 -2.82 10.50 13.83
CA ALA A 99 -1.40 10.71 14.02
C ALA A 99 -1.04 12.21 14.05
N GLY A 100 -0.07 12.57 14.90
CA GLY A 100 0.42 13.94 15.04
C GLY A 100 1.15 14.45 13.80
N GLY A 101 1.84 13.57 13.06
CA GLY A 101 2.54 13.91 11.83
C GLY A 101 2.73 12.71 10.92
N LEU A 102 2.74 12.95 9.60
CA LEU A 102 3.08 11.97 8.60
C LEU A 102 4.40 12.35 7.90
N ILE A 103 5.29 11.39 7.78
CA ILE A 103 6.53 11.51 7.02
C ILE A 103 6.33 10.71 5.74
N PRO A 104 6.32 11.35 4.56
CA PRO A 104 6.23 10.64 3.30
C PRO A 104 7.50 9.82 3.07
N LEU A 105 7.31 8.58 2.64
CA LEU A 105 8.39 7.66 2.26
C LEU A 105 8.44 7.54 0.72
N PRO A 106 9.52 7.00 0.15
CA PRO A 106 9.63 6.88 -1.30
C PRO A 106 8.47 6.09 -1.93
N PRO A 107 7.75 6.65 -2.91
CA PRO A 107 6.70 5.94 -3.62
C PRO A 107 7.29 4.83 -4.50
N PHE A 108 6.48 3.79 -4.77
CA PHE A 108 6.92 2.65 -5.58
C PHE A 108 5.80 2.05 -6.43
N HIS A 109 6.19 1.25 -7.43
CA HIS A 109 5.27 0.45 -8.21
C HIS A 109 5.26 -1.00 -7.70
N PRO A 110 4.13 -1.52 -7.20
CA PRO A 110 4.09 -2.87 -6.62
C PRO A 110 4.33 -3.99 -7.65
N GLN A 111 3.88 -3.79 -8.87
CA GLN A 111 3.99 -4.77 -9.94
C GLN A 111 4.05 -4.08 -11.33
N PRO A 112 5.19 -3.45 -11.69
CA PRO A 112 5.29 -2.61 -12.89
C PRO A 112 5.14 -3.36 -14.21
N SER A 113 5.21 -4.69 -14.20
CA SER A 113 4.94 -5.53 -15.37
C SER A 113 3.45 -5.74 -15.66
N PHE A 114 2.57 -5.45 -14.70
CA PHE A 114 1.13 -5.71 -14.78
C PHE A 114 0.27 -4.49 -14.49
N THR A 115 0.76 -3.52 -13.77
CA THR A 115 -0.03 -2.35 -13.37
C THR A 115 0.76 -1.06 -13.39
N ALA A 116 0.06 0.05 -13.71
CA ALA A 116 0.58 1.40 -13.59
C ALA A 116 0.27 2.05 -12.22
N VAL A 117 -0.20 1.25 -11.25
CA VAL A 117 -0.51 1.72 -9.90
C VAL A 117 0.75 2.23 -9.21
N VAL A 118 0.63 3.32 -8.47
CA VAL A 118 1.67 3.88 -7.60
C VAL A 118 1.23 3.75 -6.15
N PHE A 119 2.12 3.24 -5.30
CA PHE A 119 1.91 3.15 -3.86
C PHE A 119 2.71 4.23 -3.14
N HIS A 120 2.03 4.91 -2.21
CA HIS A 120 2.56 6.02 -1.43
C HIS A 120 2.63 5.61 0.05
N PRO A 121 3.79 5.13 0.53
CA PRO A 121 3.95 4.79 1.93
C PRO A 121 4.23 6.04 2.78
N PHE A 122 3.77 5.99 4.04
CA PHE A 122 3.97 7.00 5.06
C PHE A 122 4.39 6.37 6.39
N LEU A 123 5.21 7.08 7.14
CA LEU A 123 5.44 6.82 8.55
C LEU A 123 4.63 7.84 9.36
N ALA A 124 3.68 7.36 10.15
CA ALA A 124 2.85 8.19 11.01
C ALA A 124 3.37 8.13 12.46
N LEU A 125 3.76 9.27 13.00
CA LEU A 125 4.28 9.39 14.36
C LEU A 125 3.20 9.88 15.33
N GLU A 126 3.35 9.55 16.61
CA GLU A 126 2.41 9.92 17.68
C GLU A 126 0.98 9.41 17.40
N ALA A 127 0.89 8.21 16.81
CA ALA A 127 -0.40 7.60 16.52
C ALA A 127 -1.14 7.23 17.80
N ARG A 128 -2.40 7.61 17.88
CA ARG A 128 -3.27 7.38 19.05
C ARG A 128 -4.62 6.85 18.59
N VAL A 129 -5.07 5.75 19.15
CA VAL A 129 -6.42 5.24 18.95
C VAL A 129 -7.40 6.21 19.59
N VAL A 130 -8.33 6.72 18.80
CA VAL A 130 -9.33 7.74 19.19
C VAL A 130 -10.77 7.27 18.98
N ALA A 131 -10.97 6.19 18.20
CA ALA A 131 -12.28 5.65 17.86
C ALA A 131 -12.20 4.13 17.63
N GLU A 132 -13.35 3.48 17.52
CA GLU A 132 -13.43 2.12 16.98
C GLU A 132 -13.25 2.14 15.45
N PRO A 133 -12.62 1.10 14.86
CA PRO A 133 -12.53 0.95 13.41
C PRO A 133 -13.92 1.00 12.73
N ARG A 134 -13.95 1.51 11.50
CA ARG A 134 -15.16 1.59 10.66
C ARG A 134 -14.89 0.90 9.33
N LEU A 135 -15.02 -0.41 9.33
CA LEU A 135 -14.67 -1.25 8.18
C LEU A 135 -15.76 -1.21 7.10
N GLU A 136 -15.36 -1.35 5.86
CA GLU A 136 -16.28 -1.58 4.74
C GLU A 136 -16.85 -3.01 4.77
N ASP A 137 -17.99 -3.25 4.11
CA ASP A 137 -18.67 -4.56 4.09
C ASP A 137 -17.79 -5.72 3.57
N GLY A 138 -16.78 -5.42 2.76
CA GLY A 138 -15.83 -6.40 2.20
C GLY A 138 -14.57 -6.61 3.01
N GLU A 139 -14.37 -5.88 4.09
CA GLU A 139 -13.16 -5.91 4.90
C GLU A 139 -13.30 -6.86 6.08
N LEU A 140 -12.38 -7.80 6.15
CA LEU A 140 -12.24 -8.72 7.28
C LEU A 140 -10.84 -8.58 7.84
N LEU A 141 -10.71 -7.76 8.88
CA LEU A 141 -9.44 -7.49 9.53
C LEU A 141 -9.58 -7.34 11.05
N GLU A 142 -8.47 -7.46 11.74
CA GLU A 142 -8.30 -7.14 13.16
C GLU A 142 -7.07 -6.25 13.35
N VAL A 143 -7.15 -5.30 14.28
CA VAL A 143 -6.02 -4.44 14.64
C VAL A 143 -5.05 -5.21 15.53
N VAL A 144 -3.76 -5.14 15.23
CA VAL A 144 -2.67 -5.80 15.97
C VAL A 144 -1.64 -4.75 16.36
N GLU A 145 -1.46 -4.51 17.65
CA GLU A 145 -0.39 -3.65 18.16
C GLU A 145 0.84 -4.51 18.47
N LEU A 146 1.99 -4.18 17.88
CA LEU A 146 3.25 -4.89 18.07
C LEU A 146 4.39 -3.92 18.44
N PRO A 147 5.30 -4.30 19.33
CA PRO A 147 6.58 -3.62 19.47
C PRO A 147 7.30 -3.55 18.10
N LEU A 148 7.86 -2.39 17.76
CA LEU A 148 8.54 -2.25 16.45
C LEU A 148 9.65 -3.30 16.26
N LYS A 149 10.41 -3.61 17.29
CA LYS A 149 11.45 -4.65 17.23
C LYS A 149 10.90 -6.02 16.85
N GLU A 150 9.70 -6.36 17.34
CA GLU A 150 9.03 -7.61 16.98
C GLU A 150 8.56 -7.57 15.53
N ALA A 151 7.95 -6.46 15.07
CA ALA A 151 7.55 -6.30 13.68
C ALA A 151 8.74 -6.44 12.71
N TYR A 152 9.90 -5.88 13.06
CA TYR A 152 11.12 -6.06 12.26
C TYR A 152 11.68 -7.48 12.32
N ALA A 153 11.56 -8.18 13.44
CA ALA A 153 11.94 -9.59 13.53
C ALA A 153 11.03 -10.46 12.64
N LEU A 154 9.71 -10.20 12.61
CA LEU A 154 8.77 -10.87 11.70
C LEU A 154 9.08 -10.56 10.22
N LEU A 155 9.49 -9.32 9.90
CA LEU A 155 9.92 -8.95 8.55
C LEU A 155 11.18 -9.73 8.14
N GLU A 156 12.19 -9.74 8.99
CA GLU A 156 13.47 -10.43 8.74
C GLU A 156 13.29 -11.96 8.70
N GLY A 157 12.34 -12.50 9.47
CA GLY A 157 11.94 -13.90 9.47
C GLY A 157 11.08 -14.32 8.27
N GLY A 158 10.60 -13.36 7.46
CA GLY A 158 9.77 -13.64 6.28
C GLY A 158 8.30 -13.93 6.60
N GLU A 159 7.84 -13.60 7.80
CA GLU A 159 6.46 -13.79 8.23
C GLU A 159 5.54 -12.65 7.74
N ILE A 160 6.10 -11.45 7.52
CA ILE A 160 5.43 -10.38 6.79
C ILE A 160 5.53 -10.69 5.29
N GLN A 161 4.43 -11.22 4.73
CA GLN A 161 4.36 -11.69 3.35
C GLN A 161 3.78 -10.66 2.38
N ASP A 162 3.20 -9.56 2.87
CA ASP A 162 2.78 -8.45 2.03
C ASP A 162 3.97 -7.57 1.65
N ALA A 163 4.24 -7.47 0.35
CA ALA A 163 5.38 -6.71 -0.17
C ALA A 163 5.29 -5.21 0.13
N SER A 164 4.08 -4.66 0.17
CA SER A 164 3.85 -3.23 0.42
C SER A 164 4.17 -2.88 1.86
N THR A 165 3.74 -3.71 2.80
CA THR A 165 4.08 -3.62 4.22
C THR A 165 5.59 -3.77 4.44
N ALA A 166 6.18 -4.80 3.82
CA ALA A 166 7.62 -5.04 3.93
C ALA A 166 8.44 -3.84 3.44
N LEU A 167 8.06 -3.25 2.30
CA LEU A 167 8.76 -2.10 1.74
C LEU A 167 8.50 -0.81 2.54
N THR A 168 7.30 -0.65 3.10
CA THR A 168 6.98 0.47 4.01
C THR A 168 7.85 0.41 5.26
N LEU A 169 7.98 -0.75 5.89
CA LEU A 169 8.89 -0.97 7.02
C LEU A 169 10.34 -0.71 6.63
N PHE A 170 10.78 -1.20 5.47
CA PHE A 170 12.14 -0.99 4.98
C PHE A 170 12.48 0.51 4.85
N TYR A 171 11.60 1.30 4.24
CA TYR A 171 11.80 2.74 4.10
C TYR A 171 11.64 3.51 5.42
N ALA A 172 10.81 3.04 6.34
CA ALA A 172 10.64 3.66 7.64
C ALA A 172 11.85 3.46 8.58
N ARG A 173 12.60 2.35 8.42
CA ARG A 173 13.71 1.97 9.32
C ARG A 173 14.72 3.09 9.59
N PRO A 174 15.27 3.81 8.60
CA PRO A 174 16.22 4.89 8.85
C PRO A 174 15.66 6.04 9.69
N HIS A 175 14.35 6.31 9.57
CA HIS A 175 13.67 7.33 10.36
C HIS A 175 13.50 6.87 11.81
N LEU A 176 13.09 5.61 12.02
CA LEU A 176 12.90 5.03 13.35
C LEU A 176 14.21 4.92 14.13
N LEU A 177 15.30 4.54 13.45
CA LEU A 177 16.65 4.52 14.07
C LEU A 177 17.12 5.92 14.53
N LYS A 178 16.82 6.97 13.74
CA LYS A 178 17.15 8.35 14.14
C LYS A 178 16.36 8.86 15.34
N LEU A 179 15.21 8.23 15.61
CA LEU A 179 14.30 8.57 16.71
C LEU A 179 14.49 7.66 17.94
N ASP A 180 15.50 6.76 17.92
CA ASP A 180 15.75 5.73 18.95
C ASP A 180 14.52 4.85 19.24
N LEU A 181 13.74 4.52 18.20
CA LEU A 181 12.54 3.67 18.29
C LEU A 181 12.82 2.20 17.89
N LEU A 182 14.04 1.93 17.39
CA LEU A 182 14.51 0.57 17.01
C LEU A 182 15.84 0.20 17.67
#